data_ad09db519f9c24a3118f96347f9fed04
#
_entry.id   ad09db519f9c24a3118f96347f9fed04
#
_cell.length_a   1.000
_cell.length_b   1.000
_cell.length_c   1.000
_cell.angle_alpha   90.00
_cell.angle_beta   90.00
_cell.angle_gamma   90.00
#
_symmetry.space_group_name_H-M   'P 1'
#
loop_
_entity.id
_entity.type
_entity.pdbx_description
1 polymer ?
#
loop_
_entity_poly.entity_id
_entity_poly.type
_entity_poly.pdbx_seq_one_letter_code
_entity_poly.pdbx_strand_id
1 'polypeptide(L)'
;MKVNGLYIDATCEQIIQKLTFELEHDYGQTLFRRTKSLGSNMQFSCPFHGNGMERHPSCGMSRDVAYSGGRVIEAGTVHCFTCGYTAKLNEFISDLFNRSDGGFYGNQWLKRNFASGEEQVRPLLDLGFNRKTEPAKRSYNIIPEEELEKYRWVHPYMYQRKLTDEIIELFDVGYDKLNDCITMPVRDMDGNTVFFNRRSVGQKFHQYGESDPKTEFLYGAYEVLKYRDRFKDSSKLYVTESAINCLTLWTLGIPAVALMGVGGGNQFELLKKMPFRTIVLALDPDPAGDKASRKIRNRLRNSKVVYFLNYPQEFWENKWDINDYPNLINFDDLVL
;
A
#
# COMPACT_ATOMS: atom_id res chain seq x y z
N MET A 1 -10.77 14.30 25.59
CA MET A 1 -10.14 14.71 24.29
C MET A 1 -11.02 14.32 23.12
N LYS A 2 -10.76 14.83 21.89
CA LYS A 2 -11.47 14.41 20.68
C LYS A 2 -10.53 13.60 19.79
N VAL A 3 -10.89 12.36 19.47
CA VAL A 3 -10.08 11.43 18.66
C VAL A 3 -10.96 10.92 17.53
N ASN A 4 -10.58 11.21 16.28
CA ASN A 4 -11.31 10.77 15.08
C ASN A 4 -12.84 11.04 15.16
N GLY A 5 -13.22 12.24 15.67
CA GLY A 5 -14.61 12.64 15.85
C GLY A 5 -15.29 12.15 17.14
N LEU A 6 -14.70 11.22 17.88
CA LEU A 6 -15.21 10.65 19.11
C LEU A 6 -14.77 11.49 20.32
N TYR A 7 -15.70 11.84 21.21
CA TYR A 7 -15.37 12.46 22.48
C TYR A 7 -14.97 11.38 23.50
N ILE A 8 -13.74 11.51 24.02
CA ILE A 8 -13.12 10.60 24.98
C ILE A 8 -12.96 11.33 26.31
N ASP A 9 -13.57 10.79 27.36
CA ASP A 9 -13.45 11.33 28.72
C ASP A 9 -12.26 10.66 29.44
N ALA A 10 -11.07 10.87 28.88
CA ALA A 10 -9.82 10.40 29.46
C ALA A 10 -8.64 11.25 28.95
N THR A 11 -7.57 11.28 29.75
CA THR A 11 -6.29 11.84 29.35
C THR A 11 -5.43 10.79 28.63
N CYS A 12 -4.37 11.21 27.94
CA CYS A 12 -3.42 10.30 27.31
C CYS A 12 -2.79 9.34 28.34
N GLU A 13 -2.52 9.83 29.53
CA GLU A 13 -1.96 9.04 30.65
C GLU A 13 -2.91 7.92 31.07
N GLN A 14 -4.20 8.22 31.25
CA GLN A 14 -5.21 7.21 31.61
C GLN A 14 -5.37 6.15 30.53
N ILE A 15 -5.31 6.55 29.26
CA ILE A 15 -5.39 5.61 28.13
C ILE A 15 -4.16 4.69 28.10
N ILE A 16 -2.96 5.24 28.24
CA ILE A 16 -1.73 4.44 28.28
C ILE A 16 -1.71 3.53 29.51
N GLN A 17 -2.17 4.00 30.67
CA GLN A 17 -2.27 3.17 31.88
C GLN A 17 -3.22 1.98 31.68
N LYS A 18 -4.37 2.20 31.04
CA LYS A 18 -5.35 1.14 30.74
C LYS A 18 -4.78 0.14 29.72
N LEU A 19 -4.12 0.64 28.67
CA LEU A 19 -3.44 -0.22 27.69
C LEU A 19 -2.33 -1.05 28.34
N THR A 20 -1.50 -0.43 29.19
CA THR A 20 -0.46 -1.15 29.93
C THR A 20 -1.06 -2.29 30.74
N PHE A 21 -2.10 -2.01 31.51
CA PHE A 21 -2.77 -3.03 32.32
C PHE A 21 -3.30 -4.20 31.47
N GLU A 22 -4.03 -3.92 30.37
CA GLU A 22 -4.59 -4.98 29.52
C GLU A 22 -3.48 -5.79 28.81
N LEU A 23 -2.45 -5.12 28.31
CA LEU A 23 -1.35 -5.80 27.61
C LEU A 23 -0.51 -6.67 28.56
N GLU A 24 -0.29 -6.23 29.80
CA GLU A 24 0.41 -7.01 30.80
C GLU A 24 -0.43 -8.18 31.31
N HIS A 25 -1.70 -7.93 31.64
CA HIS A 25 -2.56 -8.92 32.27
C HIS A 25 -3.05 -9.98 31.27
N ASP A 26 -3.50 -9.56 30.09
CA ASP A 26 -4.16 -10.46 29.12
C ASP A 26 -3.19 -11.06 28.10
N TYR A 27 -2.06 -10.39 27.85
CA TYR A 27 -1.09 -10.77 26.82
C TYR A 27 0.35 -10.96 27.35
N GLY A 28 0.62 -10.69 28.62
CA GLY A 28 1.95 -10.83 29.22
C GLY A 28 3.01 -9.89 28.63
N GLN A 29 2.57 -8.76 28.03
CA GLN A 29 3.45 -7.82 27.32
C GLN A 29 3.64 -6.52 28.10
N THR A 30 4.86 -6.24 28.55
CA THR A 30 5.22 -4.98 29.21
C THR A 30 5.80 -4.01 28.20
N LEU A 31 4.97 -3.17 27.57
CA LEU A 31 5.39 -2.35 26.43
C LEU A 31 5.71 -0.89 26.79
N PHE A 32 4.96 -0.24 27.69
CA PHE A 32 5.10 1.20 27.96
C PHE A 32 6.06 1.51 29.10
N ARG A 33 7.33 1.16 28.92
CA ARG A 33 8.34 1.46 29.90
C ARG A 33 8.79 2.91 29.82
N ARG A 34 9.27 3.44 30.98
CA ARG A 34 9.88 4.79 31.09
C ARG A 34 8.97 5.91 30.61
N THR A 35 7.69 5.81 30.90
CA THR A 35 6.72 6.85 30.60
C THR A 35 7.03 8.14 31.35
N LYS A 36 7.05 9.27 30.66
CA LYS A 36 7.26 10.61 31.22
C LYS A 36 6.34 11.61 30.53
N SER A 37 5.74 12.50 31.32
CA SER A 37 4.98 13.65 30.80
C SER A 37 5.90 14.85 30.72
N LEU A 38 6.04 15.45 29.53
CA LEU A 38 6.87 16.62 29.26
C LEU A 38 6.03 17.67 28.51
N GLY A 39 5.51 18.66 29.24
CA GLY A 39 4.68 19.71 28.65
C GLY A 39 3.47 19.16 27.89
N SER A 40 3.36 19.48 26.59
CA SER A 40 2.29 19.02 25.70
C SER A 40 2.48 17.60 25.16
N ASN A 41 3.57 16.91 25.53
CA ASN A 41 3.87 15.57 25.06
C ASN A 41 4.07 14.59 26.21
N MET A 42 3.68 13.35 25.96
CA MET A 42 3.98 12.20 26.78
C MET A 42 5.00 11.33 26.07
N GLN A 43 6.10 10.94 26.72
CA GLN A 43 7.14 10.11 26.16
C GLN A 43 7.11 8.70 26.76
N PHE A 44 7.41 7.69 25.94
CA PHE A 44 7.55 6.29 26.36
C PHE A 44 8.44 5.50 25.39
N SER A 45 8.92 4.32 25.83
CA SER A 45 9.67 3.41 24.96
C SER A 45 8.76 2.88 23.85
N CYS A 46 9.28 2.85 22.62
CA CYS A 46 8.48 2.45 21.47
C CYS A 46 8.06 0.97 21.53
N PRO A 47 6.77 0.65 21.40
CA PRO A 47 6.32 -0.75 21.44
C PRO A 47 6.63 -1.52 20.15
N PHE A 48 6.97 -0.84 19.05
CA PHE A 48 7.12 -1.46 17.73
C PHE A 48 8.56 -1.71 17.30
N HIS A 49 9.54 -1.16 18.02
CA HIS A 49 10.94 -1.53 17.85
C HIS A 49 11.61 -1.72 19.21
N GLY A 50 12.59 -2.61 19.26
CA GLY A 50 13.28 -2.93 20.52
C GLY A 50 12.37 -3.51 21.62
N ASN A 51 11.17 -3.98 21.29
CA ASN A 51 10.17 -4.56 22.20
C ASN A 51 9.90 -3.71 23.45
N GLY A 52 9.87 -2.38 23.31
CA GLY A 52 9.71 -1.47 24.43
C GLY A 52 10.88 -1.39 25.40
N MET A 53 12.03 -1.98 25.06
CA MET A 53 13.21 -2.13 25.94
C MET A 53 14.26 -1.03 25.73
N GLU A 54 13.95 0.01 25.01
CA GLU A 54 14.86 1.11 24.73
C GLU A 54 15.46 1.75 25.99
N ARG A 55 16.73 2.11 25.89
CA ARG A 55 17.45 2.79 26.99
C ARG A 55 16.93 4.22 27.20
N HIS A 56 16.51 4.86 26.11
CA HIS A 56 15.92 6.21 26.09
C HIS A 56 14.59 6.16 25.35
N PRO A 57 13.49 6.70 25.92
CA PRO A 57 12.19 6.74 25.26
C PRO A 57 12.26 7.49 23.95
N SER A 58 11.82 6.88 22.86
CA SER A 58 11.84 7.49 21.51
C SER A 58 10.45 7.77 20.95
N CYS A 59 9.38 7.27 21.58
CA CYS A 59 8.01 7.61 21.22
C CYS A 59 7.52 8.84 21.98
N GLY A 60 6.87 9.73 21.22
CA GLY A 60 6.09 10.86 21.76
C GLY A 60 4.62 10.72 21.39
N MET A 61 3.73 11.01 22.35
CA MET A 61 2.29 11.15 22.15
C MET A 61 1.87 12.58 22.45
N SER A 62 1.18 13.24 21.52
CA SER A 62 0.67 14.58 21.72
C SER A 62 -0.50 14.57 22.71
N ARG A 63 -0.41 15.34 23.81
CA ARG A 63 -1.48 15.44 24.81
C ARG A 63 -2.62 16.34 24.36
N ASP A 64 -2.28 17.35 23.58
CA ASP A 64 -3.19 18.38 23.09
C ASP A 64 -3.10 18.49 21.56
N VAL A 65 -4.06 19.19 20.97
CA VAL A 65 -3.98 19.56 19.55
C VAL A 65 -2.80 20.52 19.36
N ALA A 66 -1.92 20.19 18.46
CA ALA A 66 -0.74 20.99 18.11
C ALA A 66 -0.74 21.36 16.63
N TYR A 67 0.05 22.38 16.28
CA TYR A 67 0.25 22.82 14.90
C TYR A 67 1.73 22.77 14.56
N SER A 68 2.08 22.07 13.49
CA SER A 68 3.45 21.99 13.01
C SER A 68 3.49 21.97 11.49
N GLY A 69 4.30 22.84 10.89
CA GLY A 69 4.45 22.90 9.44
C GLY A 69 3.15 23.10 8.66
N GLY A 70 2.18 23.86 9.21
CA GLY A 70 0.87 24.07 8.59
C GLY A 70 -0.11 22.89 8.72
N ARG A 71 0.24 21.85 9.49
CA ARG A 71 -0.60 20.67 9.73
C ARG A 71 -1.12 20.65 11.16
N VAL A 72 -2.36 20.21 11.32
CA VAL A 72 -2.96 19.94 12.63
C VAL A 72 -2.52 18.57 13.10
N ILE A 73 -1.96 18.49 14.32
CA ILE A 73 -1.63 17.25 15.01
C ILE A 73 -2.71 17.04 16.06
N GLU A 74 -3.54 16.02 15.90
CA GLU A 74 -4.61 15.68 16.84
C GLU A 74 -4.04 15.18 18.17
N ALA A 75 -4.75 15.45 19.29
CA ALA A 75 -4.40 14.87 20.57
C ALA A 75 -4.39 13.33 20.49
N GLY A 76 -3.40 12.69 21.10
CA GLY A 76 -3.18 11.24 21.03
C GLY A 76 -2.38 10.79 19.82
N THR A 77 -1.98 11.68 18.90
CA THR A 77 -1.08 11.32 17.81
C THR A 77 0.27 10.84 18.36
N VAL A 78 0.70 9.65 17.94
CA VAL A 78 1.96 9.03 18.35
C VAL A 78 2.98 9.14 17.23
N HIS A 79 4.21 9.51 17.59
CA HIS A 79 5.36 9.49 16.68
C HIS A 79 6.59 8.91 17.38
N CYS A 80 7.28 8.01 16.71
CA CYS A 80 8.58 7.48 17.16
C CYS A 80 9.72 8.09 16.34
N PHE A 81 10.62 8.78 16.99
CA PHE A 81 11.76 9.46 16.35
C PHE A 81 12.85 8.48 15.88
N THR A 82 12.86 7.25 16.36
CA THR A 82 13.87 6.23 15.97
C THR A 82 13.42 5.42 14.76
N CYS A 83 12.19 4.85 14.78
CA CYS A 83 11.72 3.99 13.69
C CYS A 83 10.78 4.70 12.68
N GLY A 84 10.44 5.98 12.94
CA GLY A 84 9.55 6.77 12.08
C GLY A 84 8.08 6.36 12.15
N TYR A 85 7.70 5.47 13.07
CA TYR A 85 6.29 5.09 13.26
C TYR A 85 5.46 6.35 13.57
N THR A 86 4.35 6.51 12.89
CA THR A 86 3.41 7.63 13.13
C THR A 86 1.98 7.12 12.95
N ALA A 87 1.12 7.37 13.93
CA ALA A 87 -0.28 6.94 13.91
C ALA A 87 -1.16 7.87 14.76
N LYS A 88 -2.44 7.94 14.43
CA LYS A 88 -3.47 8.48 15.31
C LYS A 88 -3.71 7.52 16.48
N LEU A 89 -4.30 8.00 17.57
CA LEU A 89 -4.52 7.19 18.78
C LEU A 89 -5.26 5.88 18.51
N ASN A 90 -6.32 5.92 17.71
CA ASN A 90 -7.11 4.74 17.37
C ASN A 90 -6.31 3.73 16.52
N GLU A 91 -5.50 4.20 15.57
CA GLU A 91 -4.62 3.36 14.78
C GLU A 91 -3.52 2.74 15.65
N PHE A 92 -2.93 3.55 16.52
CA PHE A 92 -1.92 3.10 17.49
C PHE A 92 -2.46 1.98 18.40
N ILE A 93 -3.68 2.12 18.92
CA ILE A 93 -4.33 1.07 19.73
C ILE A 93 -4.55 -0.19 18.90
N SER A 94 -5.07 -0.08 17.67
CA SER A 94 -5.26 -1.23 16.79
C SER A 94 -3.94 -1.95 16.51
N ASP A 95 -2.87 -1.21 16.24
CA ASP A 95 -1.54 -1.76 15.95
C ASP A 95 -0.95 -2.49 17.17
N LEU A 96 -1.17 -1.98 18.40
CA LEU A 96 -0.74 -2.65 19.64
C LEU A 96 -1.37 -4.03 19.84
N PHE A 97 -2.63 -4.19 19.42
CA PHE A 97 -3.34 -5.47 19.44
C PHE A 97 -3.18 -6.25 18.15
N ASN A 98 -2.18 -5.93 17.31
CA ASN A 98 -1.90 -6.56 16.02
C ASN A 98 -3.11 -6.56 15.06
N ARG A 99 -3.95 -5.50 15.10
CA ARG A 99 -5.11 -5.31 14.24
C ARG A 99 -4.77 -4.31 13.14
N SER A 100 -4.62 -4.79 11.90
CA SER A 100 -4.38 -3.93 10.72
C SER A 100 -5.70 -3.48 10.10
N ASP A 101 -6.54 -2.81 10.89
CA ASP A 101 -7.92 -2.45 10.54
C ASP A 101 -8.13 -0.93 10.36
N GLY A 102 -7.04 -0.17 10.25
CA GLY A 102 -7.09 1.29 10.09
C GLY A 102 -7.65 2.02 11.31
N GLY A 103 -7.50 1.44 12.50
CA GLY A 103 -7.94 2.03 13.76
C GLY A 103 -9.39 1.71 14.14
N PHE A 104 -10.05 0.78 13.44
CA PHE A 104 -11.41 0.37 13.77
C PHE A 104 -11.51 -0.24 15.18
N TYR A 105 -10.64 -1.22 15.47
CA TYR A 105 -10.57 -1.84 16.81
C TYR A 105 -10.27 -0.78 17.88
N GLY A 106 -9.29 0.09 17.62
CA GLY A 106 -8.93 1.17 18.54
C GLY A 106 -10.09 2.12 18.84
N ASN A 107 -10.89 2.48 17.83
CA ASN A 107 -12.12 3.26 18.05
C ASN A 107 -13.11 2.52 18.93
N GLN A 108 -13.34 1.22 18.72
CA GLN A 108 -14.24 0.42 19.55
C GLN A 108 -13.71 0.27 20.97
N TRP A 109 -12.39 0.10 21.13
CA TRP A 109 -11.73 0.02 22.42
C TRP A 109 -11.87 1.33 23.21
N LEU A 110 -11.64 2.49 22.55
CA LEU A 110 -11.82 3.81 23.15
C LEU A 110 -13.28 4.05 23.56
N LYS A 111 -14.23 3.70 22.72
CA LYS A 111 -15.68 3.79 23.02
C LYS A 111 -16.03 2.97 24.25
N ARG A 112 -15.60 1.73 24.31
CA ARG A 112 -15.93 0.81 25.40
C ARG A 112 -15.36 1.27 26.75
N ASN A 113 -14.14 1.84 26.73
CA ASN A 113 -13.44 2.17 27.96
C ASN A 113 -13.66 3.63 28.43
N PHE A 114 -13.92 4.57 27.53
CA PHE A 114 -13.84 6.02 27.81
C PHE A 114 -14.86 6.89 27.11
N ALA A 115 -15.90 6.36 26.45
CA ALA A 115 -16.93 7.21 25.87
C ALA A 115 -17.75 7.86 26.97
N SER A 116 -17.99 9.17 26.89
CA SER A 116 -18.90 9.89 27.75
C SER A 116 -20.35 9.43 27.53
N GLY A 117 -21.10 9.24 28.62
CA GLY A 117 -22.38 8.53 28.65
C GLY A 117 -23.51 9.05 27.75
N GLU A 118 -23.35 10.17 27.06
CA GLU A 118 -24.35 10.68 26.11
C GLU A 118 -24.41 9.91 24.77
N GLU A 119 -23.39 9.13 24.43
CA GLU A 119 -23.39 8.26 23.22
C GLU A 119 -23.81 6.80 23.52
N GLN A 120 -24.05 6.44 24.80
CA GLN A 120 -24.42 5.06 25.17
C GLN A 120 -25.89 4.70 24.94
N VAL A 121 -26.75 5.68 24.61
CA VAL A 121 -28.18 5.44 24.39
C VAL A 121 -28.55 5.66 22.92
N ARG A 122 -27.98 4.86 22.04
CA ARG A 122 -28.70 4.50 20.82
C ARG A 122 -29.04 3.02 20.87
N PRO A 123 -30.34 2.66 20.71
CA PRO A 123 -30.73 1.25 20.74
C PRO A 123 -29.99 0.48 19.70
N LEU A 124 -29.63 -0.78 20.03
CA LEU A 124 -29.08 -1.81 19.15
C LEU A 124 -30.06 -2.27 18.05
N LEU A 125 -30.81 -1.36 17.44
CA LEU A 125 -31.79 -1.63 16.40
C LEU A 125 -31.73 -0.57 15.28
N ASP A 126 -30.53 -0.26 14.84
CA ASP A 126 -30.33 0.18 13.47
C ASP A 126 -29.44 -0.84 12.77
N LEU A 127 -30.10 -1.90 12.28
CA LEU A 127 -29.59 -2.74 11.21
C LEU A 127 -29.60 -1.96 9.88
N GLY A 128 -29.51 -0.65 9.95
CA GLY A 128 -29.04 0.15 8.86
C GLY A 128 -27.61 -0.32 8.62
N PHE A 129 -27.46 -1.21 7.63
CA PHE A 129 -26.20 -1.29 6.91
C PHE A 129 -25.79 0.14 6.67
N ASN A 130 -24.89 0.70 7.51
CA ASN A 130 -24.12 1.83 7.13
C ASN A 130 -23.44 1.37 5.83
N ARG A 131 -24.14 1.60 4.72
CA ARG A 131 -23.44 1.79 3.47
C ARG A 131 -22.37 2.80 3.85
N LYS A 132 -21.13 2.31 4.01
CA LYS A 132 -20.00 3.19 3.86
C LYS A 132 -20.42 4.03 2.67
N THR A 133 -20.66 5.32 2.88
CA THR A 133 -20.62 6.25 1.76
C THR A 133 -19.27 5.93 1.15
N GLU A 134 -19.30 5.19 0.04
CA GLU A 134 -18.09 4.96 -0.72
C GLU A 134 -17.45 6.34 -0.82
N PRO A 135 -16.18 6.50 -0.45
CA PRO A 135 -15.53 7.80 -0.55
C PRO A 135 -15.86 8.27 -1.96
N ALA A 136 -16.44 9.46 -2.08
CA ALA A 136 -17.02 9.96 -3.31
C ALA A 136 -16.08 9.55 -4.45
N LYS A 137 -16.59 8.70 -5.37
CA LYS A 137 -15.78 8.08 -6.42
C LYS A 137 -15.07 9.25 -7.09
N ARG A 138 -13.75 9.40 -6.88
CA ARG A 138 -13.02 10.50 -7.50
C ARG A 138 -13.26 10.37 -8.97
N SER A 139 -13.89 11.36 -9.60
CA SER A 139 -14.09 11.37 -11.03
C SER A 139 -12.73 11.64 -11.67
N TYR A 140 -12.19 10.67 -12.34
CA TYR A 140 -11.00 10.83 -13.18
C TYR A 140 -11.45 11.21 -14.58
N ASN A 141 -10.68 12.04 -15.26
CA ASN A 141 -10.90 12.30 -16.67
C ASN A 141 -10.60 11.01 -17.45
N ILE A 142 -11.61 10.49 -18.14
CA ILE A 142 -11.44 9.35 -19.02
C ILE A 142 -10.79 9.85 -20.31
N ILE A 143 -9.71 9.19 -20.71
CA ILE A 143 -9.07 9.44 -22.01
C ILE A 143 -9.87 8.71 -23.08
N PRO A 144 -10.40 9.43 -24.08
CA PRO A 144 -11.20 8.82 -25.13
C PRO A 144 -10.35 7.96 -26.08
N GLU A 145 -11.00 7.04 -26.77
CA GLU A 145 -10.35 6.09 -27.69
C GLU A 145 -9.58 6.79 -28.81
N GLU A 146 -10.09 7.91 -29.31
CA GLU A 146 -9.44 8.71 -30.36
C GLU A 146 -8.08 9.27 -29.90
N GLU A 147 -7.89 9.44 -28.60
CA GLU A 147 -6.59 9.85 -28.04
C GLU A 147 -5.60 8.67 -28.00
N LEU A 148 -6.08 7.45 -27.70
CA LEU A 148 -5.24 6.25 -27.73
C LEU A 148 -4.75 5.93 -29.14
N GLU A 149 -5.62 6.10 -30.16
CA GLU A 149 -5.29 5.84 -31.56
C GLU A 149 -4.07 6.61 -32.05
N LYS A 150 -3.83 7.81 -31.51
CA LYS A 150 -2.67 8.64 -31.86
C LYS A 150 -1.35 7.98 -31.51
N TYR A 151 -1.34 7.09 -30.54
CA TYR A 151 -0.16 6.43 -30.02
C TYR A 151 -0.02 4.97 -30.47
N ARG A 152 -0.94 4.39 -31.22
CA ARG A 152 -0.90 3.00 -31.70
C ARG A 152 0.16 2.78 -32.78
N TRP A 153 1.40 3.11 -32.44
CA TRP A 153 2.58 2.85 -33.28
C TRP A 153 3.48 1.88 -32.54
N VAL A 154 3.94 0.85 -33.27
CA VAL A 154 4.91 -0.08 -32.75
C VAL A 154 6.31 0.48 -32.93
N HIS A 155 7.08 0.55 -31.86
CA HIS A 155 8.47 0.98 -31.88
C HIS A 155 9.42 -0.20 -31.61
N PRO A 156 10.59 -0.32 -32.30
CA PRO A 156 11.53 -1.43 -32.09
C PRO A 156 11.97 -1.64 -30.63
N TYR A 157 11.96 -0.60 -29.84
CA TYR A 157 12.25 -0.67 -28.40
C TYR A 157 11.31 -1.61 -27.64
N MET A 158 10.04 -1.77 -28.06
CA MET A 158 9.09 -2.71 -27.44
C MET A 158 9.59 -4.15 -27.56
N TYR A 159 10.11 -4.52 -28.74
CA TYR A 159 10.70 -5.85 -28.98
C TYR A 159 12.04 -6.03 -28.24
N GLN A 160 12.87 -4.97 -28.16
CA GLN A 160 14.06 -5.00 -27.33
C GLN A 160 13.73 -5.27 -25.86
N ARG A 161 12.55 -4.79 -25.40
CA ARG A 161 11.99 -5.09 -24.08
C ARG A 161 11.20 -6.41 -24.04
N LYS A 162 11.35 -7.28 -25.04
CA LYS A 162 10.80 -8.64 -25.15
C LYS A 162 9.27 -8.70 -25.16
N LEU A 163 8.60 -7.62 -25.53
CA LEU A 163 7.15 -7.63 -25.73
C LEU A 163 6.81 -8.31 -27.05
N THR A 164 5.75 -9.10 -27.07
CA THR A 164 5.17 -9.69 -28.27
C THR A 164 4.08 -8.80 -28.85
N ASP A 165 3.78 -8.97 -30.14
CA ASP A 165 2.66 -8.24 -30.80
C ASP A 165 1.35 -8.42 -30.03
N GLU A 166 1.08 -9.65 -29.58
CA GLU A 166 -0.10 -9.98 -28.81
C GLU A 166 -0.21 -9.16 -27.51
N ILE A 167 0.88 -8.97 -26.78
CA ILE A 167 0.90 -8.20 -25.52
C ILE A 167 0.84 -6.69 -25.81
N ILE A 168 1.49 -6.24 -26.87
CA ILE A 168 1.43 -4.84 -27.34
C ILE A 168 -0.03 -4.47 -27.66
N GLU A 169 -0.73 -5.30 -28.43
CA GLU A 169 -2.11 -5.09 -28.80
C GLU A 169 -3.06 -5.18 -27.59
N LEU A 170 -2.91 -6.22 -26.75
CA LEU A 170 -3.79 -6.46 -25.61
C LEU A 170 -3.76 -5.29 -24.61
N PHE A 171 -2.60 -4.65 -24.42
CA PHE A 171 -2.41 -3.55 -23.48
C PHE A 171 -2.47 -2.17 -24.17
N ASP A 172 -2.70 -2.09 -25.46
CA ASP A 172 -2.60 -0.86 -26.24
C ASP A 172 -1.25 -0.14 -26.05
N VAL A 173 -0.17 -0.91 -25.96
CA VAL A 173 1.17 -0.32 -25.80
C VAL A 173 1.51 0.43 -27.10
N GLY A 174 1.75 1.71 -26.98
CA GLY A 174 1.97 2.59 -28.12
C GLY A 174 3.25 3.39 -28.04
N TYR A 175 3.45 4.29 -29.00
CA TYR A 175 4.61 5.15 -29.08
C TYR A 175 4.22 6.61 -29.36
N ASP A 176 4.65 7.50 -28.48
CA ASP A 176 4.52 8.94 -28.64
C ASP A 176 5.75 9.48 -29.36
N LYS A 177 5.57 9.79 -30.67
CA LYS A 177 6.63 10.29 -31.55
C LYS A 177 7.15 11.67 -31.15
N LEU A 178 6.31 12.49 -30.50
CA LEU A 178 6.68 13.84 -30.11
C LEU A 178 7.59 13.85 -28.88
N ASN A 179 7.30 12.96 -27.94
CA ASN A 179 8.03 12.88 -26.67
C ASN A 179 9.05 11.74 -26.62
N ASP A 180 9.24 11.00 -27.72
CA ASP A 180 10.13 9.84 -27.85
C ASP A 180 9.98 8.86 -26.69
N CYS A 181 8.75 8.40 -26.46
CA CYS A 181 8.46 7.50 -25.36
C CYS A 181 7.41 6.43 -25.71
N ILE A 182 7.57 5.27 -25.10
CA ILE A 182 6.54 4.23 -25.09
C ILE A 182 5.41 4.68 -24.18
N THR A 183 4.17 4.54 -24.66
CA THR A 183 2.95 4.82 -23.91
C THR A 183 2.30 3.51 -23.47
N MET A 184 1.92 3.45 -22.21
CA MET A 184 1.25 2.30 -21.58
C MET A 184 -0.02 2.83 -20.91
N PRO A 185 -1.20 2.66 -21.53
CA PRO A 185 -2.47 3.12 -20.96
C PRO A 185 -2.73 2.46 -19.61
N VAL A 186 -3.06 3.25 -18.60
CA VAL A 186 -3.48 2.76 -17.29
C VAL A 186 -4.99 2.82 -17.19
N ARG A 187 -5.62 1.67 -16.97
CA ARG A 187 -7.07 1.52 -16.96
C ARG A 187 -7.63 1.40 -15.54
N ASP A 188 -8.83 1.93 -15.37
CA ASP A 188 -9.64 1.65 -14.18
C ASP A 188 -10.23 0.23 -14.24
N MET A 189 -10.99 -0.17 -13.22
CA MET A 189 -11.59 -1.50 -13.15
C MET A 189 -12.73 -1.72 -14.14
N ASP A 190 -13.24 -0.65 -14.75
CA ASP A 190 -14.28 -0.68 -15.79
C ASP A 190 -13.67 -0.73 -17.21
N GLY A 191 -12.34 -0.60 -17.32
CA GLY A 191 -11.57 -0.66 -18.57
C GLY A 191 -11.34 0.70 -19.23
N ASN A 192 -11.74 1.80 -18.59
CA ASN A 192 -11.51 3.13 -19.13
C ASN A 192 -10.06 3.56 -18.90
N THR A 193 -9.42 4.13 -19.91
CA THR A 193 -8.08 4.70 -19.76
C THR A 193 -8.15 6.01 -18.98
N VAL A 194 -7.36 6.12 -17.90
CA VAL A 194 -7.36 7.28 -17.01
C VAL A 194 -6.08 8.12 -17.10
N PHE A 195 -4.97 7.53 -17.46
CA PHE A 195 -3.71 8.22 -17.79
C PHE A 195 -2.74 7.28 -18.53
N PHE A 196 -1.61 7.81 -18.98
CA PHE A 196 -0.55 7.03 -19.59
C PHE A 196 0.67 6.94 -18.67
N ASN A 197 1.14 5.75 -18.40
CA ASN A 197 2.51 5.56 -17.96
C ASN A 197 3.41 5.65 -19.20
N ARG A 198 4.33 6.61 -19.23
CA ARG A 198 5.24 6.85 -20.34
C ARG A 198 6.67 6.51 -19.95
N ARG A 199 7.35 5.78 -20.82
CA ARG A 199 8.77 5.44 -20.67
C ARG A 199 9.57 5.95 -21.84
N SER A 200 10.55 6.81 -21.59
CA SER A 200 11.44 7.34 -22.62
C SER A 200 12.27 6.23 -23.28
N VAL A 201 12.39 6.31 -24.60
CA VAL A 201 13.29 5.47 -25.39
C VAL A 201 14.71 6.03 -25.22
N GLY A 202 15.71 5.17 -24.99
CA GLY A 202 17.11 5.58 -24.83
C GLY A 202 17.53 6.00 -23.42
N GLN A 203 16.65 6.59 -22.62
CA GLN A 203 16.93 6.90 -21.20
C GLN A 203 15.95 6.16 -20.30
N LYS A 204 16.45 5.59 -19.19
CA LYS A 204 15.58 4.90 -18.20
C LYS A 204 14.80 5.93 -17.38
N PHE A 205 13.76 6.48 -17.96
CA PHE A 205 12.99 7.56 -17.36
C PHE A 205 11.48 7.35 -17.61
N HIS A 206 10.67 7.46 -16.56
CA HIS A 206 9.22 7.40 -16.64
C HIS A 206 8.65 8.80 -16.51
N GLN A 207 7.74 9.15 -17.42
CA GLN A 207 7.04 10.42 -17.41
C GLN A 207 5.60 10.20 -16.91
N TYR A 208 5.20 11.06 -15.98
CA TYR A 208 3.82 11.16 -15.49
C TYR A 208 3.39 12.61 -15.57
N GLY A 209 2.10 12.84 -15.83
CA GLY A 209 1.52 14.17 -15.67
C GLY A 209 1.51 14.58 -14.19
N GLU A 210 1.53 15.88 -13.90
CA GLU A 210 1.53 16.40 -12.52
C GLU A 210 0.33 15.91 -11.70
N SER A 211 -0.82 15.67 -12.36
CA SER A 211 -2.05 15.22 -11.75
C SER A 211 -2.30 13.71 -11.89
N ASP A 212 -1.39 12.94 -12.48
CA ASP A 212 -1.60 11.52 -12.73
C ASP A 212 -1.69 10.73 -11.41
N PRO A 213 -2.83 10.09 -11.15
CA PRO A 213 -3.12 9.44 -9.87
C PRO A 213 -2.51 8.03 -9.80
N LYS A 214 -1.24 7.86 -10.10
CA LYS A 214 -0.58 6.54 -10.21
C LYS A 214 -0.76 5.64 -8.99
N THR A 215 -0.86 6.21 -7.78
CA THR A 215 -1.06 5.44 -6.54
C THR A 215 -2.49 4.97 -6.30
N GLU A 216 -3.42 5.41 -7.15
CA GLU A 216 -4.82 5.02 -7.08
C GLU A 216 -5.16 3.81 -7.96
N PHE A 217 -4.26 3.43 -8.88
CA PHE A 217 -4.48 2.37 -9.87
C PHE A 217 -3.34 1.34 -9.86
N LEU A 218 -3.67 0.11 -10.26
CA LEU A 218 -2.70 -0.94 -10.57
C LEU A 218 -2.69 -1.11 -12.09
N TYR A 219 -1.52 -0.96 -12.70
CA TYR A 219 -1.36 -1.27 -14.12
C TYR A 219 -1.61 -2.76 -14.37
N GLY A 220 -2.42 -3.09 -15.34
CA GLY A 220 -2.77 -4.47 -15.66
C GLY A 220 -3.90 -5.08 -14.83
N ALA A 221 -4.51 -4.34 -13.89
CA ALA A 221 -5.56 -4.87 -13.03
C ALA A 221 -6.84 -5.23 -13.81
N TYR A 222 -7.26 -4.38 -14.72
CA TYR A 222 -8.40 -4.65 -15.60
C TYR A 222 -8.11 -5.85 -16.49
N GLU A 223 -6.96 -5.86 -17.14
CA GLU A 223 -6.54 -6.90 -18.07
C GLU A 223 -6.48 -8.27 -17.40
N VAL A 224 -5.86 -8.37 -16.22
CA VAL A 224 -5.73 -9.65 -15.51
C VAL A 224 -7.07 -10.23 -15.07
N LEU A 225 -8.07 -9.39 -14.85
CA LEU A 225 -9.43 -9.86 -14.55
C LEU A 225 -10.18 -10.25 -15.83
N LYS A 226 -10.09 -9.43 -16.87
CA LYS A 226 -10.77 -9.65 -18.15
C LYS A 226 -10.26 -10.90 -18.87
N TYR A 227 -8.95 -11.13 -18.82
CA TYR A 227 -8.30 -12.21 -19.57
C TYR A 227 -7.76 -13.32 -18.66
N ARG A 228 -8.39 -13.54 -17.52
CA ARG A 228 -7.95 -14.52 -16.51
C ARG A 228 -7.80 -15.93 -17.06
N ASP A 229 -8.67 -16.33 -17.97
CA ASP A 229 -8.72 -17.71 -18.53
C ASP A 229 -7.54 -18.03 -19.47
N ARG A 230 -6.74 -17.03 -19.86
CA ARG A 230 -5.53 -17.30 -20.67
C ARG A 230 -4.35 -17.80 -19.84
N PHE A 231 -4.38 -17.67 -18.51
CA PHE A 231 -3.30 -18.15 -17.65
C PHE A 231 -3.48 -19.61 -17.28
N LYS A 232 -2.41 -20.41 -17.44
CA LYS A 232 -2.41 -21.82 -17.01
C LYS A 232 -2.53 -21.94 -15.49
N ASP A 233 -1.90 -21.03 -14.74
CA ASP A 233 -2.06 -20.90 -13.29
C ASP A 233 -2.56 -19.50 -12.96
N SER A 234 -3.82 -19.40 -12.59
CA SER A 234 -4.47 -18.19 -12.11
C SER A 234 -4.66 -18.17 -10.60
N SER A 235 -3.92 -18.99 -9.86
CA SER A 235 -3.98 -19.03 -8.38
C SER A 235 -3.14 -17.93 -7.73
N LYS A 236 -2.10 -17.48 -8.42
CA LYS A 236 -1.13 -16.48 -7.96
C LYS A 236 -1.22 -15.22 -8.81
N LEU A 237 -1.02 -14.06 -8.19
CA LEU A 237 -0.87 -12.77 -8.88
C LEU A 237 0.50 -12.20 -8.55
N TYR A 238 1.28 -11.90 -9.56
CA TYR A 238 2.58 -11.27 -9.41
C TYR A 238 2.41 -9.74 -9.36
N VAL A 239 3.17 -9.09 -8.48
CA VAL A 239 3.15 -7.64 -8.31
C VAL A 239 4.55 -7.11 -8.59
N THR A 240 4.68 -6.32 -9.65
CA THR A 240 5.95 -5.73 -10.08
C THR A 240 6.03 -4.24 -9.72
N GLU A 241 7.21 -3.68 -9.74
CA GLU A 241 7.41 -2.24 -9.59
C GLU A 241 7.06 -1.49 -10.87
N SER A 242 7.56 -1.94 -12.02
CA SER A 242 7.40 -1.28 -13.31
C SER A 242 6.35 -1.96 -14.21
N ALA A 243 5.68 -1.17 -15.06
CA ALA A 243 4.76 -1.68 -16.07
C ALA A 243 5.47 -2.60 -17.09
N ILE A 244 6.71 -2.33 -17.45
CA ILE A 244 7.48 -3.20 -18.36
C ILE A 244 7.70 -4.59 -17.75
N ASN A 245 8.04 -4.69 -16.48
CA ASN A 245 8.19 -5.98 -15.79
C ASN A 245 6.87 -6.75 -15.74
N CYS A 246 5.75 -6.03 -15.54
CA CYS A 246 4.41 -6.62 -15.63
C CYS A 246 4.15 -7.20 -17.03
N LEU A 247 4.38 -6.42 -18.08
CA LEU A 247 4.20 -6.87 -19.47
C LEU A 247 5.11 -8.06 -19.82
N THR A 248 6.34 -8.07 -19.31
CA THR A 248 7.26 -9.21 -19.47
C THR A 248 6.68 -10.49 -18.86
N LEU A 249 6.11 -10.42 -17.65
CA LEU A 249 5.45 -11.57 -17.04
C LEU A 249 4.24 -12.04 -17.87
N TRP A 250 3.46 -11.11 -18.41
CA TRP A 250 2.36 -11.44 -19.31
C TRP A 250 2.82 -12.16 -20.58
N THR A 251 3.94 -11.74 -21.18
CA THR A 251 4.56 -12.44 -22.32
C THR A 251 4.91 -13.89 -21.98
N LEU A 252 5.21 -14.18 -20.71
CA LEU A 252 5.49 -15.52 -20.20
C LEU A 252 4.23 -16.28 -19.77
N GLY A 253 3.04 -15.72 -19.94
CA GLY A 253 1.79 -16.33 -19.52
C GLY A 253 1.57 -16.29 -17.99
N ILE A 254 2.20 -15.36 -17.28
CA ILE A 254 2.12 -15.21 -15.83
C ILE A 254 1.24 -14.00 -15.48
N PRO A 255 0.16 -14.18 -14.68
CA PRO A 255 -0.71 -13.07 -14.31
C PRO A 255 0.01 -12.06 -13.41
N ALA A 256 0.09 -10.81 -13.85
CA ALA A 256 0.82 -9.77 -13.15
C ALA A 256 0.13 -8.41 -13.21
N VAL A 257 0.43 -7.58 -12.21
CA VAL A 257 0.07 -6.15 -12.14
C VAL A 257 1.28 -5.33 -11.68
N ALA A 258 1.30 -4.03 -12.00
CA ALA A 258 2.39 -3.16 -11.56
C ALA A 258 1.91 -2.01 -10.68
N LEU A 259 2.79 -1.63 -9.73
CA LEU A 259 2.60 -0.50 -8.82
C LEU A 259 3.00 0.85 -9.45
N MET A 260 3.76 0.82 -10.55
CA MET A 260 4.32 2.03 -11.19
C MET A 260 5.20 2.84 -10.21
N GLY A 261 5.99 2.14 -9.41
CA GLY A 261 6.86 2.61 -8.34
C GLY A 261 6.76 1.72 -7.10
N VAL A 262 7.15 2.24 -5.94
CA VAL A 262 7.18 1.48 -4.67
C VAL A 262 5.81 1.24 -4.01
N GLY A 263 4.75 1.67 -4.66
CA GLY A 263 3.37 1.47 -4.23
C GLY A 263 2.91 2.39 -3.09
N GLY A 264 1.60 2.55 -2.99
CA GLY A 264 0.98 3.39 -1.98
C GLY A 264 -0.52 3.56 -2.18
N GLY A 265 -1.11 4.47 -1.42
CA GLY A 265 -2.49 4.89 -1.58
C GLY A 265 -3.49 3.74 -1.66
N ASN A 266 -4.36 3.81 -2.65
CA ASN A 266 -5.42 2.84 -2.90
C ASN A 266 -4.92 1.50 -3.49
N GLN A 267 -3.69 1.43 -4.01
CA GLN A 267 -3.16 0.21 -4.64
C GLN A 267 -3.20 -1.00 -3.71
N PHE A 268 -2.90 -0.82 -2.43
CA PHE A 268 -2.95 -1.92 -1.46
C PHE A 268 -4.38 -2.42 -1.21
N GLU A 269 -5.36 -1.52 -1.25
CA GLU A 269 -6.77 -1.90 -1.13
C GLU A 269 -7.27 -2.61 -2.40
N LEU A 270 -6.79 -2.20 -3.57
CA LEU A 270 -7.04 -2.91 -4.82
C LEU A 270 -6.45 -4.33 -4.78
N LEU A 271 -5.20 -4.50 -4.35
CA LEU A 271 -4.59 -5.83 -4.19
C LEU A 271 -5.37 -6.74 -3.22
N LYS A 272 -5.93 -6.20 -2.12
CA LYS A 272 -6.79 -6.96 -1.21
C LYS A 272 -8.07 -7.45 -1.91
N LYS A 273 -8.64 -6.63 -2.80
CA LYS A 273 -9.88 -6.92 -3.52
C LYS A 273 -9.68 -7.85 -4.72
N MET A 274 -8.45 -7.96 -5.26
CA MET A 274 -8.17 -8.85 -6.38
C MET A 274 -8.55 -10.31 -6.02
N PRO A 275 -9.21 -11.07 -6.93
CA PRO A 275 -9.71 -12.42 -6.67
C PRO A 275 -8.59 -13.48 -6.73
N PHE A 276 -7.41 -13.14 -6.24
CA PHE A 276 -6.26 -14.04 -6.10
C PHE A 276 -5.97 -14.22 -4.62
N ARG A 277 -5.87 -15.47 -4.20
CA ARG A 277 -5.52 -15.81 -2.81
C ARG A 277 -4.05 -15.52 -2.52
N THR A 278 -3.20 -15.78 -3.48
CA THR A 278 -1.75 -15.67 -3.35
C THR A 278 -1.24 -14.47 -4.13
N ILE A 279 -0.43 -13.66 -3.48
CA ILE A 279 0.29 -12.52 -4.06
C ILE A 279 1.79 -12.82 -4.01
N VAL A 280 2.47 -12.70 -5.14
CA VAL A 280 3.93 -12.82 -5.24
C VAL A 280 4.50 -11.44 -5.48
N LEU A 281 5.26 -10.94 -4.52
CA LEU A 281 5.94 -9.64 -4.63
C LEU A 281 7.23 -9.82 -5.44
N ALA A 282 7.21 -9.33 -6.65
CA ALA A 282 8.29 -9.39 -7.62
C ALA A 282 8.79 -7.97 -7.96
N LEU A 283 9.04 -7.17 -6.90
CA LEU A 283 9.61 -5.84 -7.03
C LEU A 283 11.11 -5.95 -7.38
N ASP A 284 11.69 -4.85 -7.83
CA ASP A 284 13.10 -4.84 -8.25
C ASP A 284 14.03 -5.29 -7.10
N PRO A 285 15.08 -6.10 -7.38
CA PRO A 285 15.99 -6.60 -6.36
C PRO A 285 16.99 -5.51 -5.94
N ASP A 286 16.50 -4.56 -5.19
CA ASP A 286 17.28 -3.48 -4.58
C ASP A 286 16.75 -3.14 -3.17
N PRO A 287 17.46 -2.32 -2.38
CA PRO A 287 17.02 -1.97 -1.03
C PRO A 287 15.65 -1.26 -0.97
N ALA A 288 15.27 -0.52 -2.01
CA ALA A 288 13.98 0.15 -2.07
C ALA A 288 12.84 -0.84 -2.33
N GLY A 289 13.04 -1.76 -3.28
CA GLY A 289 12.10 -2.84 -3.59
C GLY A 289 11.92 -3.81 -2.40
N ASP A 290 13.00 -4.18 -1.70
CA ASP A 290 12.91 -5.02 -0.48
C ASP A 290 12.09 -4.31 0.62
N LYS A 291 12.38 -3.04 0.89
CA LYS A 291 11.62 -2.24 1.86
C LYS A 291 10.14 -2.11 1.48
N ALA A 292 9.85 -1.86 0.20
CA ALA A 292 8.50 -1.79 -0.31
C ALA A 292 7.77 -3.14 -0.19
N SER A 293 8.43 -4.24 -0.55
CA SER A 293 7.89 -5.59 -0.44
C SER A 293 7.49 -5.94 0.99
N ARG A 294 8.34 -5.65 1.97
CA ARG A 294 8.04 -5.85 3.41
C ARG A 294 6.83 -5.02 3.85
N LYS A 295 6.72 -3.77 3.39
CA LYS A 295 5.58 -2.89 3.68
C LYS A 295 4.29 -3.45 3.10
N ILE A 296 4.31 -3.91 1.84
CA ILE A 296 3.15 -4.49 1.16
C ILE A 296 2.71 -5.78 1.86
N ARG A 297 3.65 -6.69 2.15
CA ARG A 297 3.37 -7.92 2.90
C ARG A 297 2.66 -7.62 4.22
N ASN A 298 3.14 -6.66 4.99
CA ASN A 298 2.53 -6.28 6.27
C ASN A 298 1.09 -5.77 6.09
N ARG A 299 0.78 -5.11 4.98
CA ARG A 299 -0.57 -4.63 4.66
C ARG A 299 -1.51 -5.73 4.19
N LEU A 300 -0.98 -6.77 3.54
CA LEU A 300 -1.78 -7.83 2.90
C LEU A 300 -1.89 -9.11 3.74
N ARG A 301 -1.00 -9.37 4.68
CA ARG A 301 -0.84 -10.65 5.41
C ARG A 301 -2.13 -11.20 6.07
N ASN A 302 -3.07 -10.32 6.42
CA ASN A 302 -4.34 -10.74 7.05
C ASN A 302 -5.43 -11.11 6.03
N SER A 303 -5.21 -10.86 4.73
CA SER A 303 -6.19 -11.08 3.67
C SER A 303 -5.66 -11.93 2.52
N LYS A 304 -4.35 -12.04 2.38
CA LYS A 304 -3.66 -12.73 1.30
C LYS A 304 -2.50 -13.57 1.83
N VAL A 305 -2.20 -14.65 1.13
CA VAL A 305 -0.91 -15.34 1.25
C VAL A 305 0.09 -14.55 0.44
N VAL A 306 1.20 -14.12 1.04
CA VAL A 306 2.17 -13.23 0.39
C VAL A 306 3.54 -13.89 0.39
N TYR A 307 4.06 -14.10 -0.81
CA TYR A 307 5.42 -14.58 -1.07
C TYR A 307 6.28 -13.43 -1.62
N PHE A 308 7.58 -13.54 -1.44
CA PHE A 308 8.57 -12.76 -2.16
C PHE A 308 9.13 -13.61 -3.30
N LEU A 309 9.35 -13.01 -4.47
CA LEU A 309 10.11 -13.66 -5.51
C LEU A 309 11.57 -13.77 -5.05
N ASN A 310 12.12 -14.98 -5.10
CA ASN A 310 13.49 -15.23 -4.73
C ASN A 310 14.41 -14.98 -5.93
N TYR A 311 14.96 -13.78 -6.02
CA TYR A 311 15.89 -13.44 -7.08
C TYR A 311 17.24 -14.11 -6.85
N PRO A 312 17.86 -14.73 -7.90
CA PRO A 312 19.24 -15.17 -7.86
C PRO A 312 20.21 -14.04 -7.47
N GLN A 313 21.33 -14.38 -6.86
CA GLN A 313 22.32 -13.40 -6.39
C GLN A 313 22.82 -12.48 -7.51
N GLU A 314 22.97 -13.00 -8.73
CA GLU A 314 23.38 -12.24 -9.94
C GLU A 314 22.45 -11.05 -10.25
N PHE A 315 21.16 -11.11 -9.90
CA PHE A 315 20.26 -9.98 -10.10
C PHE A 315 20.65 -8.81 -9.20
N TRP A 316 20.99 -9.09 -7.96
CA TRP A 316 21.45 -8.08 -7.00
C TRP A 316 22.79 -7.46 -7.40
N GLU A 317 23.72 -8.29 -7.85
CA GLU A 317 25.07 -7.87 -8.26
C GLU A 317 25.05 -7.02 -9.54
N ASN A 318 24.27 -7.42 -10.54
CA ASN A 318 24.18 -6.75 -11.83
C ASN A 318 23.07 -5.70 -11.91
N LYS A 319 22.26 -5.53 -10.86
CA LYS A 319 21.08 -4.65 -10.84
C LYS A 319 20.08 -4.97 -11.95
N TRP A 320 19.91 -6.26 -12.23
CA TRP A 320 18.95 -6.74 -13.21
C TRP A 320 17.53 -6.71 -12.64
N ASP A 321 16.58 -6.44 -13.51
CA ASP A 321 15.16 -6.64 -13.23
C ASP A 321 14.59 -7.83 -14.03
N ILE A 322 13.30 -8.11 -13.89
CA ILE A 322 12.63 -9.22 -14.60
C ILE A 322 12.80 -9.12 -16.11
N ASN A 323 12.81 -7.91 -16.66
CA ASN A 323 12.93 -7.69 -18.09
C ASN A 323 14.36 -7.87 -18.62
N ASP A 324 15.38 -7.68 -17.78
CA ASP A 324 16.77 -7.81 -18.18
C ASP A 324 17.19 -9.27 -18.37
N TYR A 325 16.58 -10.22 -17.65
CA TYR A 325 16.97 -11.63 -17.72
C TYR A 325 16.38 -12.32 -18.95
N PRO A 326 17.24 -12.80 -19.90
CA PRO A 326 16.77 -13.31 -21.18
C PRO A 326 16.15 -14.72 -21.12
N ASN A 327 16.49 -15.52 -20.13
CA ASN A 327 16.12 -16.93 -20.00
C ASN A 327 15.42 -17.20 -18.70
N LEU A 328 14.16 -16.78 -18.62
CA LEU A 328 13.14 -17.32 -17.73
C LEU A 328 13.62 -17.81 -16.38
N ILE A 329 13.54 -16.95 -15.44
CA ILE A 329 13.56 -17.28 -14.02
C ILE A 329 12.60 -18.44 -13.80
N ASN A 330 13.05 -19.49 -13.15
CA ASN A 330 12.16 -20.47 -12.57
C ASN A 330 11.48 -19.80 -11.36
N PHE A 331 10.27 -19.27 -11.57
CA PHE A 331 9.50 -18.58 -10.53
C PHE A 331 8.95 -19.51 -9.45
N ASP A 332 9.31 -20.80 -9.46
CA ASP A 332 8.86 -21.77 -8.46
C ASP A 332 9.58 -21.61 -7.11
N ASP A 333 10.75 -20.97 -7.08
CA ASP A 333 11.50 -20.71 -5.86
C ASP A 333 10.99 -19.45 -5.15
N LEU A 334 9.87 -19.59 -4.44
CA LEU A 334 9.26 -18.49 -3.70
C LEU A 334 9.63 -18.54 -2.21
N VAL A 335 9.84 -17.37 -1.62
CA VAL A 335 10.12 -17.21 -0.18
C VAL A 335 8.95 -16.52 0.50
N LEU A 336 8.51 -17.06 1.67
CA LEU A 336 7.43 -16.51 2.51
C LEU A 336 7.82 -15.18 3.14
#